data_bb7e4e20f6dd12a2d2ab48418041a0d8
#
_entry.id   bb7e4e20f6dd12a2d2ab48418041a0d8
#
_cell.length_a   1.000
_cell.length_b   1.000
_cell.length_c   1.000
_cell.angle_alpha   90.00
_cell.angle_beta   90.00
_cell.angle_gamma   90.00
#
_symmetry.space_group_name_H-M   'P 1'
#
loop_
_entity.id
_entity.type
_entity.pdbx_description
1 polymer ?
#
loop_
_entity_poly.entity_id
_entity_poly.type
_entity_poly.pdbx_seq_one_letter_code
_entity_poly.pdbx_strand_id
1 'polypeptide(L)'
;MKNILKKAENAEKLLNLTSDTMILLDRNGVCVDIAVHDINLWFLTEDQLLDKNILQLLPPSTYRKIYPEFKKVLLRGEVSSRNYELATDSKTYFFKCIMRPYEDMVLCQYRDITERSQRKLELEKKNYELNEIQKVALIGRWWYDSGKECICYSGYSDITLDEEQQTVSLDSYITHILPEDREIFCKWLDENLQGDMKESVEYRIHFRQKVFYIRQKTFSCEKRPGGHTVLEGYIQNITDIQQRRNDITLLTHAINNATEDIFAAHEDGTLIFANRFFRQHHNIGLTDDITQLKIYQVNSHARSEEEWNRIKASIPKGSQR
;
A
#
# COMPACT_ATOMS: atom_id res chain seq x y z
N MET A 1 28.55 -13.67 48.45
CA MET A 1 28.74 -12.77 47.30
C MET A 1 27.41 -12.44 46.62
N LYS A 2 26.30 -12.36 47.35
CA LYS A 2 24.99 -12.05 46.82
C LYS A 2 24.78 -10.53 46.74
N ASN A 3 24.44 -10.00 45.58
CA ASN A 3 24.08 -8.62 45.25
C ASN A 3 25.25 -7.73 44.76
N ILE A 4 25.93 -8.15 43.69
CA ILE A 4 26.96 -7.30 43.02
C ILE A 4 26.30 -6.10 42.33
N LEU A 5 25.13 -6.30 41.70
CA LEU A 5 24.40 -5.24 41.00
C LEU A 5 23.59 -4.31 41.93
N LYS A 6 23.25 -4.74 43.14
CA LYS A 6 22.49 -3.97 44.14
C LYS A 6 23.33 -3.19 45.14
N LYS A 7 24.66 -3.27 45.09
CA LYS A 7 25.58 -2.76 46.13
C LYS A 7 25.78 -1.23 46.16
N ALA A 8 25.28 -0.48 45.26
CA ALA A 8 25.34 0.97 45.31
C ALA A 8 23.94 1.55 45.28
N GLU A 9 23.53 2.25 46.33
CA GLU A 9 22.21 2.89 46.50
C GLU A 9 21.86 3.84 45.31
N ASN A 10 22.85 4.40 44.63
CA ASN A 10 22.69 5.19 43.42
C ASN A 10 22.62 4.34 42.13
N ALA A 11 23.23 3.16 42.09
CA ALA A 11 23.14 2.23 40.97
C ALA A 11 21.77 1.55 40.95
N GLU A 12 21.20 1.26 42.12
CA GLU A 12 19.85 0.73 42.25
C GLU A 12 18.78 1.74 41.73
N LYS A 13 18.96 3.04 42.06
CA LYS A 13 18.09 4.10 41.50
C LYS A 13 18.24 4.23 39.99
N LEU A 14 19.44 4.12 39.44
CA LEU A 14 19.68 4.16 38.00
C LEU A 14 19.15 2.92 37.27
N LEU A 15 19.28 1.74 37.90
CA LEU A 15 18.70 0.48 37.39
C LEU A 15 17.18 0.54 37.35
N ASN A 16 16.57 1.15 38.39
CA ASN A 16 15.11 1.32 38.46
C ASN A 16 14.55 2.39 37.49
N LEU A 17 15.40 3.23 36.91
CA LEU A 17 15.03 4.17 35.85
C LEU A 17 15.05 3.53 34.45
N THR A 18 15.64 2.35 34.28
CA THR A 18 15.64 1.62 33.03
C THR A 18 14.66 0.47 33.11
N SER A 19 13.82 0.29 32.10
CA SER A 19 12.95 -0.88 31.96
C SER A 19 13.70 -2.15 31.49
N ASP A 20 15.02 -2.16 31.61
CA ASP A 20 15.87 -3.24 31.12
C ASP A 20 16.12 -4.28 32.21
N THR A 21 16.07 -5.54 31.87
CA THR A 21 16.51 -6.63 32.74
C THR A 21 18.00 -6.85 32.56
N MET A 22 18.73 -6.91 33.65
CA MET A 22 20.16 -7.19 33.67
C MET A 22 20.44 -8.56 34.31
N ILE A 23 21.23 -9.38 33.63
CA ILE A 23 21.61 -10.71 34.09
C ILE A 23 23.15 -10.82 34.03
N LEU A 24 23.76 -11.22 35.12
CA LEU A 24 25.17 -11.52 35.18
C LEU A 24 25.40 -13.02 35.02
N LEU A 25 26.14 -13.40 33.99
CA LEU A 25 26.43 -14.80 33.67
C LEU A 25 27.88 -15.12 33.93
N ASP A 26 28.15 -16.29 34.57
CA ASP A 26 29.49 -16.81 34.68
C ASP A 26 30.05 -17.32 33.33
N ARG A 27 31.30 -17.85 33.34
CA ARG A 27 31.95 -18.40 32.14
C ARG A 27 31.23 -19.55 31.47
N ASN A 28 30.34 -20.22 32.20
CA ASN A 28 29.55 -21.36 31.73
C ASN A 28 28.14 -20.95 31.30
N GLY A 29 27.74 -19.68 31.49
CA GLY A 29 26.41 -19.17 31.22
C GLY A 29 25.40 -19.39 32.34
N VAL A 30 25.91 -19.65 33.57
CA VAL A 30 25.09 -19.76 34.78
C VAL A 30 24.80 -18.35 35.30
N CYS A 31 23.52 -18.10 35.66
CA CYS A 31 23.11 -16.82 36.25
C CYS A 31 23.64 -16.68 37.68
N VAL A 32 24.51 -15.71 37.88
CA VAL A 32 25.15 -15.40 39.16
C VAL A 32 24.35 -14.34 39.93
N ASP A 33 23.84 -13.36 39.19
CA ASP A 33 23.05 -12.27 39.75
C ASP A 33 22.08 -11.73 38.70
N ILE A 34 20.96 -11.21 39.15
CA ILE A 34 19.87 -10.69 38.26
C ILE A 34 19.22 -9.45 38.87
N ALA A 35 19.04 -8.43 38.06
CA ALA A 35 18.21 -7.27 38.37
C ALA A 35 17.07 -7.22 37.35
N VAL A 36 15.90 -7.64 37.80
CA VAL A 36 14.68 -7.70 36.98
C VAL A 36 13.86 -6.46 37.23
N HIS A 37 13.55 -5.72 36.18
CA HIS A 37 12.59 -4.62 36.23
C HIS A 37 11.19 -5.08 35.77
N ASP A 38 11.15 -5.97 34.78
CA ASP A 38 9.89 -6.53 34.27
C ASP A 38 9.97 -8.08 34.28
N ILE A 39 9.23 -8.69 35.18
CA ILE A 39 9.15 -10.15 35.38
C ILE A 39 8.59 -10.87 34.12
N ASN A 40 7.88 -10.17 33.26
CA ASN A 40 7.26 -10.76 32.08
C ASN A 40 8.23 -11.11 30.95
N LEU A 41 9.50 -10.72 31.07
CA LEU A 41 10.50 -10.83 30.00
C LEU A 41 10.82 -12.29 29.60
N TRP A 42 10.69 -13.24 30.51
CA TRP A 42 11.16 -14.61 30.31
C TRP A 42 10.13 -15.69 30.64
N PHE A 43 8.91 -15.34 31.10
CA PHE A 43 7.96 -16.30 31.69
C PHE A 43 8.55 -17.09 32.84
N LEU A 44 9.71 -16.69 33.36
CA LEU A 44 10.45 -17.31 34.43
C LEU A 44 10.65 -16.27 35.54
N THR A 45 10.48 -16.70 36.76
CA THR A 45 10.72 -15.86 37.94
C THR A 45 12.24 -15.75 38.22
N GLU A 46 12.64 -14.76 39.04
CA GLU A 46 14.04 -14.60 39.48
C GLU A 46 14.60 -15.89 40.06
N ASP A 47 13.82 -16.59 40.91
CA ASP A 47 14.20 -17.86 41.52
C ASP A 47 14.40 -19.00 40.50
N GLN A 48 13.74 -18.94 39.38
CA GLN A 48 13.87 -19.91 38.29
C GLN A 48 15.10 -19.66 37.41
N LEU A 49 15.62 -18.46 37.42
CA LEU A 49 16.79 -18.04 36.61
C LEU A 49 18.09 -18.11 37.43
N LEU A 50 18.05 -17.73 38.70
CA LEU A 50 19.22 -17.70 39.55
C LEU A 50 19.83 -19.13 39.72
N ASP A 51 21.15 -19.23 39.68
CA ASP A 51 21.88 -20.47 39.73
C ASP A 51 21.57 -21.46 38.59
N LYS A 52 20.88 -21.05 37.53
CA LYS A 52 20.61 -21.87 36.35
C LYS A 52 21.45 -21.44 35.15
N ASN A 53 21.77 -22.41 34.31
CA ASN A 53 22.41 -22.11 33.04
C ASN A 53 21.38 -21.54 32.05
N ILE A 54 21.41 -20.22 31.92
CA ILE A 54 20.45 -19.48 31.08
C ILE A 54 20.56 -19.89 29.60
N LEU A 55 21.77 -20.18 29.13
CA LEU A 55 22.01 -20.58 27.76
C LEU A 55 21.32 -21.90 27.39
N GLN A 56 21.21 -22.82 28.38
CA GLN A 56 20.50 -24.11 28.17
C GLN A 56 18.99 -24.00 28.24
N LEU A 57 18.46 -22.94 28.84
CA LEU A 57 17.02 -22.68 28.90
C LEU A 57 16.47 -22.06 27.59
N LEU A 58 17.36 -21.56 26.72
CA LEU A 58 16.95 -20.96 25.47
C LEU A 58 16.52 -22.01 24.45
N PRO A 59 15.52 -21.69 23.61
CA PRO A 59 15.19 -22.52 22.45
C PRO A 59 16.42 -22.74 21.56
N PRO A 60 16.58 -23.91 20.92
CA PRO A 60 17.77 -24.23 20.12
C PRO A 60 18.11 -23.20 19.03
N SER A 61 17.09 -22.58 18.42
CA SER A 61 17.26 -21.55 17.41
C SER A 61 17.87 -20.27 17.98
N THR A 62 17.45 -19.87 19.18
CA THR A 62 17.94 -18.68 19.89
C THR A 62 19.30 -18.96 20.49
N TYR A 63 19.51 -20.13 21.07
CA TYR A 63 20.84 -20.56 21.59
C TYR A 63 21.92 -20.47 20.51
N ARG A 64 21.67 -21.00 19.30
CA ARG A 64 22.63 -20.96 18.19
C ARG A 64 23.07 -19.53 17.80
N LYS A 65 22.22 -18.55 18.03
CA LYS A 65 22.51 -17.13 17.75
C LYS A 65 23.22 -16.43 18.93
N ILE A 66 22.84 -16.77 20.16
CA ILE A 66 23.34 -16.10 21.37
C ILE A 66 24.68 -16.65 21.81
N TYR A 67 24.88 -17.97 21.79
CA TYR A 67 26.06 -18.61 22.30
C TYR A 67 27.37 -18.14 21.64
N PRO A 68 27.48 -17.99 20.32
CA PRO A 68 28.71 -17.47 19.70
C PRO A 68 29.03 -16.04 20.15
N GLU A 69 28.01 -15.18 20.30
CA GLU A 69 28.20 -13.81 20.78
C GLU A 69 28.66 -13.79 22.26
N PHE A 70 28.04 -14.63 23.10
CA PHE A 70 28.47 -14.79 24.49
C PHE A 70 29.94 -15.21 24.59
N LYS A 71 30.36 -16.21 23.82
CA LYS A 71 31.75 -16.65 23.77
C LYS A 71 32.71 -15.58 23.27
N LYS A 72 32.27 -14.78 22.26
CA LYS A 72 33.03 -13.65 21.74
C LYS A 72 33.30 -12.58 22.82
N VAL A 73 32.26 -12.22 23.58
CA VAL A 73 32.35 -11.25 24.67
C VAL A 73 33.25 -11.77 25.76
N LEU A 74 33.09 -13.04 26.18
CA LEU A 74 33.86 -13.66 27.23
C LEU A 74 35.35 -13.81 26.90
N LEU A 75 35.69 -14.21 25.66
CA LEU A 75 37.05 -14.53 25.26
C LEU A 75 37.83 -13.33 24.72
N ARG A 76 37.14 -12.39 24.06
CA ARG A 76 37.80 -11.25 23.41
C ARG A 76 37.57 -9.92 24.12
N GLY A 77 36.68 -9.87 25.11
CA GLY A 77 36.32 -8.63 25.79
C GLY A 77 35.53 -7.64 24.91
N GLU A 78 34.99 -8.09 23.78
CA GLU A 78 34.24 -7.23 22.84
C GLU A 78 32.77 -7.12 23.26
N VAL A 79 32.22 -5.91 23.17
CA VAL A 79 30.76 -5.69 23.39
C VAL A 79 29.98 -6.23 22.23
N SER A 80 28.94 -7.02 22.50
CA SER A 80 27.95 -7.46 21.49
C SER A 80 26.60 -6.81 21.71
N SER A 81 25.96 -6.38 20.64
CA SER A 81 24.59 -5.82 20.66
C SER A 81 23.79 -6.41 19.50
N ARG A 82 22.77 -7.22 19.81
CA ARG A 82 21.98 -7.92 18.81
C ARG A 82 20.50 -7.92 19.19
N ASN A 83 19.65 -7.98 18.19
CA ASN A 83 18.23 -8.25 18.36
C ASN A 83 17.97 -9.75 18.19
N TYR A 84 17.15 -10.29 19.07
CA TYR A 84 16.76 -11.69 19.06
C TYR A 84 15.24 -11.80 19.04
N GLU A 85 14.79 -12.86 18.41
CA GLU A 85 13.38 -13.25 18.37
C GLU A 85 13.19 -14.50 19.22
N LEU A 86 12.19 -14.49 20.07
CA LEU A 86 11.76 -15.62 20.88
C LEU A 86 10.30 -15.94 20.55
N ALA A 87 10.11 -17.03 19.80
CA ALA A 87 8.77 -17.53 19.52
C ALA A 87 8.34 -18.48 20.64
N THR A 88 7.18 -18.22 21.21
CA THR A 88 6.47 -19.12 22.13
C THR A 88 5.22 -19.64 21.41
N ASP A 89 4.54 -20.62 22.01
CA ASP A 89 3.32 -21.22 21.42
C ASP A 89 2.21 -20.19 21.17
N SER A 90 2.20 -19.08 21.91
CA SER A 90 1.14 -18.06 21.85
C SER A 90 1.56 -16.72 21.25
N LYS A 91 2.87 -16.39 21.28
CA LYS A 91 3.32 -15.04 20.90
C LYS A 91 4.81 -15.03 20.55
N THR A 92 5.19 -14.12 19.65
CA THR A 92 6.58 -13.83 19.33
C THR A 92 7.01 -12.54 20.02
N TYR A 93 8.12 -12.63 20.74
CA TYR A 93 8.77 -11.53 21.44
C TYR A 93 10.06 -11.13 20.75
N PHE A 94 10.38 -9.85 20.78
CA PHE A 94 11.61 -9.31 20.24
C PHE A 94 12.41 -8.64 21.35
N PHE A 95 13.65 -9.06 21.53
CA PHE A 95 14.54 -8.52 22.54
C PHE A 95 15.79 -7.94 21.92
N LYS A 96 16.23 -6.82 22.45
CA LYS A 96 17.58 -6.33 22.24
C LYS A 96 18.45 -6.81 23.41
N CYS A 97 19.46 -7.63 23.12
CA CYS A 97 20.44 -8.07 24.10
C CYS A 97 21.76 -7.34 23.86
N ILE A 98 22.29 -6.71 24.90
CA ILE A 98 23.61 -6.10 24.90
C ILE A 98 24.44 -6.85 25.93
N MET A 99 25.53 -7.46 25.47
CA MET A 99 26.45 -8.22 26.30
C MET A 99 27.76 -7.42 26.46
N ARG A 100 28.22 -7.27 27.71
CA ARG A 100 29.46 -6.60 28.05
C ARG A 100 30.33 -7.49 28.93
N PRO A 101 31.67 -7.45 28.76
CA PRO A 101 32.54 -8.13 29.66
C PRO A 101 32.49 -7.47 31.05
N TYR A 102 32.47 -8.27 32.10
CA TYR A 102 32.53 -7.83 33.49
C TYR A 102 33.41 -8.79 34.27
N GLU A 103 34.66 -8.39 34.55
CA GLU A 103 35.70 -9.28 35.10
C GLU A 103 35.83 -10.55 34.26
N ASP A 104 35.60 -11.72 34.83
CA ASP A 104 35.59 -13.01 34.16
C ASP A 104 34.18 -13.52 33.82
N MET A 105 33.19 -12.63 33.84
CA MET A 105 31.77 -12.86 33.62
C MET A 105 31.25 -12.01 32.43
N VAL A 106 29.98 -12.22 32.06
CA VAL A 106 29.31 -11.45 31.03
C VAL A 106 28.05 -10.82 31.62
N LEU A 107 28.01 -9.47 31.57
CA LEU A 107 26.78 -8.72 31.87
C LEU A 107 25.90 -8.65 30.63
N CYS A 108 24.71 -9.23 30.72
CA CYS A 108 23.68 -9.20 29.69
C CYS A 108 22.59 -8.22 30.08
N GLN A 109 22.33 -7.24 29.22
CA GLN A 109 21.23 -6.28 29.35
C GLN A 109 20.19 -6.61 28.30
N TYR A 110 18.97 -6.91 28.73
CA TYR A 110 17.85 -7.26 27.89
C TYR A 110 16.80 -6.17 27.92
N ARG A 111 16.40 -5.74 26.75
CA ARG A 111 15.30 -4.78 26.55
C ARG A 111 14.23 -5.40 25.68
N ASP A 112 12.99 -5.39 26.15
CA ASP A 112 11.86 -5.73 25.31
C ASP A 112 11.64 -4.64 24.23
N ILE A 113 11.70 -5.03 22.99
CA ILE A 113 11.44 -4.19 21.82
C ILE A 113 10.26 -4.72 21.01
N THR A 114 9.43 -5.58 21.59
CA THR A 114 8.34 -6.29 20.88
C THR A 114 7.36 -5.33 20.27
N GLU A 115 6.85 -4.39 21.06
CA GLU A 115 5.87 -3.40 20.55
C GLU A 115 6.44 -2.56 19.41
N ARG A 116 7.67 -2.09 19.57
CA ARG A 116 8.36 -1.31 18.53
C ARG A 116 8.61 -2.13 17.26
N SER A 117 9.03 -3.38 17.43
CA SER A 117 9.31 -4.29 16.31
C SER A 117 8.03 -4.67 15.57
N GLN A 118 6.96 -4.96 16.29
CA GLN A 118 5.64 -5.27 15.73
C GLN A 118 5.08 -4.08 14.95
N ARG A 119 5.12 -2.87 15.52
CA ARG A 119 4.70 -1.64 14.82
C ARG A 119 5.51 -1.42 13.55
N LYS A 120 6.83 -1.65 13.60
CA LYS A 120 7.68 -1.51 12.42
C LYS A 120 7.29 -2.51 11.33
N LEU A 121 7.12 -3.79 11.67
CA LEU A 121 6.68 -4.82 10.73
C LEU A 121 5.30 -4.53 10.13
N GLU A 122 4.37 -4.04 10.95
CA GLU A 122 3.04 -3.66 10.47
C GLU A 122 3.10 -2.49 9.49
N LEU A 123 3.93 -1.47 9.79
CA LEU A 123 4.16 -0.34 8.87
C LEU A 123 4.81 -0.79 7.57
N GLU A 124 5.81 -1.66 7.63
CA GLU A 124 6.47 -2.21 6.45
C GLU A 124 5.48 -3.01 5.59
N LYS A 125 4.64 -3.84 6.22
CA LYS A 125 3.58 -4.58 5.53
C LYS A 125 2.56 -3.64 4.87
N LYS A 126 2.07 -2.64 5.60
CA LYS A 126 1.13 -1.64 5.05
C LYS A 126 1.74 -0.85 3.89
N ASN A 127 3.00 -0.46 4.01
CA ASN A 127 3.71 0.23 2.93
C ASN A 127 3.87 -0.67 1.69
N TYR A 128 4.18 -1.95 1.89
CA TYR A 128 4.25 -2.90 0.79
C TYR A 128 2.89 -3.05 0.09
N GLU A 129 1.81 -3.25 0.85
CA GLU A 129 0.44 -3.36 0.32
C GLU A 129 0.03 -2.09 -0.45
N LEU A 130 0.32 -0.91 0.11
CA LEU A 130 0.03 0.37 -0.57
C LEU A 130 0.81 0.50 -1.88
N ASN A 131 2.09 0.13 -1.89
CA ASN A 131 2.90 0.18 -3.10
C ASN A 131 2.37 -0.77 -4.19
N GLU A 132 1.95 -1.98 -3.83
CA GLU A 132 1.35 -2.91 -4.79
C GLU A 132 0.01 -2.38 -5.35
N ILE A 133 -0.83 -1.78 -4.51
CA ILE A 133 -2.06 -1.13 -4.98
C ILE A 133 -1.75 0.03 -5.94
N GLN A 134 -0.75 0.86 -5.62
CA GLN A 134 -0.34 1.97 -6.49
C GLN A 134 0.18 1.47 -7.86
N LYS A 135 0.93 0.36 -7.88
CA LYS A 135 1.39 -0.29 -9.12
C LYS A 135 0.21 -0.71 -10.00
N VAL A 136 -0.73 -1.47 -9.42
CA VAL A 136 -1.90 -1.98 -10.16
C VAL A 136 -2.79 -0.84 -10.66
N ALA A 137 -2.95 0.20 -9.84
CA ALA A 137 -3.77 1.38 -10.19
C ALA A 137 -3.05 2.38 -11.11
N LEU A 138 -1.75 2.16 -11.42
CA LEU A 138 -0.91 3.07 -12.18
C LEU A 138 -0.91 4.50 -11.61
N ILE A 139 -0.86 4.61 -10.27
CA ILE A 139 -0.89 5.88 -9.54
C ILE A 139 0.51 6.22 -9.05
N GLY A 140 0.97 7.43 -9.38
CA GLY A 140 2.16 8.06 -8.83
C GLY A 140 1.80 9.24 -7.90
N ARG A 141 2.76 9.66 -7.09
CA ARG A 141 2.71 10.94 -6.36
C ARG A 141 3.42 12.01 -7.16
N TRP A 142 2.93 13.23 -7.03
CA TRP A 142 3.61 14.40 -7.57
C TRP A 142 3.56 15.54 -6.57
N TRP A 143 4.52 16.44 -6.68
CA TRP A 143 4.51 17.72 -5.97
C TRP A 143 5.15 18.79 -6.83
N TYR A 144 4.68 20.00 -6.65
CA TYR A 144 5.19 21.19 -7.33
C TYR A 144 5.63 22.22 -6.28
N ASP A 145 6.84 22.76 -6.42
CA ASP A 145 7.40 23.82 -5.58
C ASP A 145 7.50 25.09 -6.42
N SER A 146 6.64 26.08 -6.13
CA SER A 146 6.60 27.34 -6.89
C SER A 146 7.87 28.19 -6.69
N GLY A 147 8.64 27.98 -5.63
CA GLY A 147 9.92 28.68 -5.42
C GLY A 147 11.07 28.12 -6.24
N LYS A 148 10.94 26.86 -6.68
CA LYS A 148 11.92 26.17 -7.54
C LYS A 148 11.44 26.02 -8.98
N GLU A 149 10.16 26.31 -9.23
CA GLU A 149 9.49 26.12 -10.52
C GLU A 149 9.68 24.70 -11.07
N CYS A 150 9.66 23.70 -10.18
CA CYS A 150 9.88 22.32 -10.56
C CYS A 150 8.75 21.40 -10.10
N ILE A 151 8.42 20.46 -10.97
CA ILE A 151 7.54 19.33 -10.67
C ILE A 151 8.40 18.12 -10.36
N CYS A 152 8.09 17.48 -9.24
CA CYS A 152 8.68 16.22 -8.86
C CYS A 152 7.59 15.15 -8.87
N TYR A 153 7.93 13.96 -9.30
CA TYR A 153 7.02 12.82 -9.26
C TYR A 153 7.76 11.54 -8.90
N SER A 154 7.03 10.64 -8.25
CA SER A 154 7.52 9.33 -7.84
C SER A 154 6.41 8.31 -7.89
N GLY A 155 6.78 7.04 -8.01
CA GLY A 155 5.85 5.92 -8.02
C GLY A 155 5.50 5.41 -9.41
N TYR A 156 4.60 4.44 -9.47
CA TYR A 156 4.29 3.66 -10.65
C TYR A 156 3.30 4.38 -11.56
N SER A 157 3.84 5.25 -12.41
CA SER A 157 3.15 5.56 -13.66
C SER A 157 4.09 5.15 -14.80
N ASP A 158 3.60 4.50 -15.85
CA ASP A 158 4.36 4.20 -17.07
C ASP A 158 5.00 5.43 -17.71
N ILE A 159 4.77 6.58 -17.12
CA ILE A 159 5.23 7.90 -17.50
C ILE A 159 6.48 8.31 -16.73
N THR A 160 6.79 7.66 -15.62
CA THR A 160 8.02 7.86 -14.89
C THR A 160 9.14 7.11 -15.61
N LEU A 161 10.19 7.84 -15.99
CA LEU A 161 11.30 7.34 -16.80
C LEU A 161 12.16 6.31 -16.09
N ASP A 162 12.15 6.30 -14.75
CA ASP A 162 12.90 5.39 -13.91
C ASP A 162 12.13 5.16 -12.59
N GLU A 163 12.42 4.08 -11.88
CA GLU A 163 11.84 3.73 -10.57
C GLU A 163 12.15 4.75 -9.45
N GLU A 164 13.01 5.73 -9.73
CA GLU A 164 13.43 6.77 -8.81
C GLU A 164 12.64 8.07 -8.99
N GLN A 165 12.62 8.87 -7.93
CA GLN A 165 12.02 10.19 -7.90
C GLN A 165 12.61 11.08 -9.01
N GLN A 166 11.75 11.60 -9.88
CA GLN A 166 12.17 12.52 -10.95
C GLN A 166 11.77 13.95 -10.63
N THR A 167 12.65 14.88 -10.96
CA THR A 167 12.44 16.33 -10.85
C THR A 167 12.68 16.96 -12.20
N VAL A 168 11.69 17.68 -12.71
CA VAL A 168 11.76 18.42 -13.99
C VAL A 168 11.28 19.85 -13.79
N SER A 169 11.78 20.78 -14.59
CA SER A 169 11.23 22.15 -14.59
C SER A 169 9.79 22.14 -15.10
N LEU A 170 8.97 23.07 -14.63
CA LEU A 170 7.58 23.20 -15.07
C LEU A 170 7.51 23.38 -16.59
N ASP A 171 8.36 24.23 -17.15
CA ASP A 171 8.41 24.46 -18.60
C ASP A 171 8.72 23.17 -19.37
N SER A 172 9.70 22.39 -18.91
CA SER A 172 10.02 21.10 -19.53
C SER A 172 8.82 20.13 -19.44
N TYR A 173 8.12 20.10 -18.31
CA TYR A 173 6.93 19.28 -18.16
C TYR A 173 5.82 19.68 -19.15
N ILE A 174 5.54 20.97 -19.26
CA ILE A 174 4.53 21.52 -20.17
C ILE A 174 4.84 21.17 -21.64
N THR A 175 6.11 21.08 -22.03
CA THR A 175 6.46 20.70 -23.41
C THR A 175 5.99 19.31 -23.79
N HIS A 176 5.86 18.39 -22.82
CA HIS A 176 5.35 17.04 -23.04
C HIS A 176 3.81 17.00 -23.15
N ILE A 177 3.11 18.02 -22.65
CA ILE A 177 1.66 18.13 -22.76
C ILE A 177 1.30 18.49 -24.22
N LEU A 178 0.29 17.82 -24.78
CA LEU A 178 -0.20 18.16 -26.11
C LEU A 178 -0.62 19.64 -26.17
N PRO A 179 -0.34 20.35 -27.27
CA PRO A 179 -0.62 21.80 -27.37
C PRO A 179 -2.06 22.19 -27.00
N GLU A 180 -3.03 21.35 -27.38
CA GLU A 180 -4.45 21.59 -27.13
C GLU A 180 -4.82 21.51 -25.63
N ASP A 181 -4.02 20.80 -24.83
CA ASP A 181 -4.32 20.53 -23.42
C ASP A 181 -3.50 21.43 -22.47
N ARG A 182 -2.52 22.21 -22.99
CA ARG A 182 -1.62 23.06 -22.17
C ARG A 182 -2.37 24.13 -21.41
N GLU A 183 -3.31 24.80 -22.05
CA GLU A 183 -4.07 25.88 -21.43
C GLU A 183 -4.90 25.37 -20.24
N ILE A 184 -5.57 24.22 -20.40
CA ILE A 184 -6.38 23.64 -19.32
C ILE A 184 -5.52 23.21 -18.13
N PHE A 185 -4.32 22.67 -18.40
CA PHE A 185 -3.37 22.29 -17.36
C PHE A 185 -2.84 23.51 -16.60
N CYS A 186 -2.36 24.55 -17.32
CA CYS A 186 -1.81 25.75 -16.70
C CYS A 186 -2.87 26.47 -15.84
N LYS A 187 -4.09 26.62 -16.36
CA LYS A 187 -5.20 27.21 -15.63
C LYS A 187 -5.50 26.45 -14.34
N TRP A 188 -5.56 25.12 -14.44
CA TRP A 188 -5.78 24.25 -13.28
C TRP A 188 -4.66 24.39 -12.23
N LEU A 189 -3.39 24.47 -12.66
CA LEU A 189 -2.25 24.64 -11.78
C LEU A 189 -2.30 26.00 -11.06
N ASP A 190 -2.62 27.08 -11.77
CA ASP A 190 -2.73 28.43 -11.21
C ASP A 190 -3.85 28.53 -10.17
N GLU A 191 -5.03 27.94 -10.46
CA GLU A 191 -6.15 27.90 -9.53
C GLU A 191 -5.77 27.17 -8.23
N ASN A 192 -5.05 26.04 -8.33
CA ASN A 192 -4.57 25.32 -7.16
C ASN A 192 -3.52 26.11 -6.36
N LEU A 193 -2.64 26.85 -7.03
CA LEU A 193 -1.65 27.72 -6.37
C LEU A 193 -2.30 28.88 -5.61
N GLN A 194 -3.45 29.36 -6.05
CA GLN A 194 -4.24 30.37 -5.35
C GLN A 194 -5.00 29.79 -4.13
N GLY A 195 -5.02 28.47 -3.97
CA GLY A 195 -5.69 27.76 -2.89
C GLY A 195 -7.11 27.29 -3.24
N ASP A 196 -7.57 27.52 -4.47
CA ASP A 196 -8.82 26.98 -4.98
C ASP A 196 -8.55 25.55 -5.47
N MET A 197 -8.62 24.59 -4.52
CA MET A 197 -8.32 23.18 -4.80
C MET A 197 -9.41 22.59 -5.69
N LYS A 198 -9.23 22.72 -6.98
CA LYS A 198 -10.12 22.20 -8.01
C LYS A 198 -10.09 20.66 -8.03
N GLU A 199 -11.14 20.11 -8.61
CA GLU A 199 -11.18 18.71 -8.97
C GLU A 199 -9.99 18.33 -9.87
N SER A 200 -9.86 17.05 -10.18
CA SER A 200 -8.77 16.56 -11.04
C SER A 200 -8.83 17.20 -12.43
N VAL A 201 -7.64 17.40 -13.02
CA VAL A 201 -7.48 17.72 -14.44
C VAL A 201 -7.12 16.47 -15.23
N GLU A 202 -7.68 16.34 -16.43
CA GLU A 202 -7.31 15.31 -17.39
C GLU A 202 -6.68 16.00 -18.62
N TYR A 203 -5.54 15.47 -19.05
CA TYR A 203 -4.80 15.99 -20.21
C TYR A 203 -3.98 14.87 -20.84
N ARG A 204 -3.48 15.12 -22.06
CA ARG A 204 -2.65 14.16 -22.79
C ARG A 204 -1.19 14.60 -22.77
N ILE A 205 -0.31 13.62 -22.61
CA ILE A 205 1.13 13.84 -22.75
C ILE A 205 1.71 12.96 -23.86
N HIS A 206 2.69 13.48 -24.54
CA HIS A 206 3.49 12.73 -25.50
C HIS A 206 4.79 12.29 -24.84
N PHE A 207 4.98 10.96 -24.75
CA PHE A 207 6.15 10.38 -24.13
C PHE A 207 6.59 9.12 -24.88
N ARG A 208 7.91 8.99 -25.19
CA ARG A 208 8.46 7.83 -25.93
C ARG A 208 7.65 7.47 -27.18
N GLN A 209 7.26 8.45 -27.98
CA GLN A 209 6.45 8.28 -29.20
C GLN A 209 5.03 7.74 -28.98
N LYS A 210 4.54 7.77 -27.76
CA LYS A 210 3.17 7.38 -27.41
C LYS A 210 2.44 8.54 -26.73
N VAL A 211 1.13 8.56 -26.90
CA VAL A 211 0.25 9.49 -26.19
C VAL A 211 -0.38 8.76 -25.00
N PHE A 212 -0.25 9.36 -23.84
CA PHE A 212 -0.86 8.89 -22.61
C PHE A 212 -1.92 9.88 -22.13
N TYR A 213 -3.02 9.36 -21.61
CA TYR A 213 -4.04 10.14 -20.92
C TYR A 213 -3.75 10.16 -19.44
N ILE A 214 -3.64 11.36 -18.89
CA ILE A 214 -3.25 11.59 -17.50
C ILE A 214 -4.40 12.22 -16.76
N ARG A 215 -4.64 11.72 -15.55
CA ARG A 215 -5.46 12.40 -14.55
C ARG A 215 -4.56 12.83 -13.41
N GLN A 216 -4.61 14.12 -13.07
CA GLN A 216 -3.84 14.69 -11.98
C GLN A 216 -4.77 15.40 -11.00
N LYS A 217 -4.54 15.21 -9.70
CA LYS A 217 -5.31 15.84 -8.62
C LYS A 217 -4.39 16.33 -7.53
N THR A 218 -4.69 17.52 -6.99
CA THR A 218 -4.07 18.08 -5.80
C THR A 218 -4.88 17.68 -4.56
N PHE A 219 -4.20 17.31 -3.49
CA PHE A 219 -4.83 17.05 -2.20
C PHE A 219 -4.23 17.91 -1.06
N SER A 220 -3.10 18.58 -1.29
CA SER A 220 -2.46 19.49 -0.35
C SER A 220 -1.91 20.71 -1.05
N CYS A 221 -2.09 21.88 -0.40
CA CYS A 221 -1.53 23.16 -0.81
C CYS A 221 -0.96 23.84 0.44
N GLU A 222 0.36 23.92 0.53
CA GLU A 222 1.05 24.49 1.69
C GLU A 222 1.82 25.74 1.31
N LYS A 223 1.58 26.86 2.00
CA LYS A 223 2.41 28.06 1.92
C LYS A 223 3.61 27.92 2.85
N ARG A 224 4.80 27.98 2.30
CA ARG A 224 6.06 27.85 3.05
C ARG A 224 6.68 29.18 3.43
N PRO A 225 7.53 29.22 4.47
CA PRO A 225 8.34 30.39 4.80
C PRO A 225 9.15 30.81 3.55
N GLY A 226 9.09 32.10 3.21
CA GLY A 226 9.69 32.63 1.96
C GLY A 226 8.69 32.92 0.84
N GLY A 227 7.38 32.69 1.09
CA GLY A 227 6.29 33.11 0.18
C GLY A 227 6.03 32.19 -1.00
N HIS A 228 6.68 31.03 -1.07
CA HIS A 228 6.40 30.03 -2.09
C HIS A 228 5.37 29.00 -1.62
N THR A 229 4.69 28.39 -2.58
CA THR A 229 3.65 27.40 -2.36
C THR A 229 4.11 26.02 -2.83
N VAL A 230 3.85 25.01 -2.04
CA VAL A 230 4.04 23.61 -2.40
C VAL A 230 2.69 22.94 -2.56
N LEU A 231 2.46 22.40 -3.75
CA LEU A 231 1.30 21.56 -4.06
C LEU A 231 1.71 20.09 -4.00
N GLU A 232 0.86 19.24 -3.45
CA GLU A 232 1.04 17.79 -3.48
C GLU A 232 -0.23 17.10 -3.97
N GLY A 233 -0.04 16.00 -4.69
CA GLY A 233 -1.16 15.28 -5.26
C GLY A 233 -0.81 13.89 -5.75
N TYR A 234 -1.74 13.33 -6.52
CA TYR A 234 -1.51 12.11 -7.27
C TYR A 234 -1.65 12.33 -8.78
N ILE A 235 -0.93 11.51 -9.53
CA ILE A 235 -0.98 11.43 -10.98
C ILE A 235 -1.31 9.99 -11.37
N GLN A 236 -2.21 9.79 -12.32
CA GLN A 236 -2.67 8.47 -12.76
C GLN A 236 -2.65 8.38 -14.28
N ASN A 237 -2.12 7.29 -14.80
CA ASN A 237 -2.28 6.93 -16.19
C ASN A 237 -3.67 6.32 -16.39
N ILE A 238 -4.52 6.98 -17.16
CA ILE A 238 -5.89 6.56 -17.46
C ILE A 238 -6.08 6.14 -18.92
N THR A 239 -4.98 5.85 -19.63
CA THR A 239 -5.01 5.54 -21.06
C THR A 239 -5.93 4.35 -21.38
N ASP A 240 -5.79 3.25 -20.64
CA ASP A 240 -6.64 2.07 -20.83
C ASP A 240 -8.12 2.36 -20.53
N ILE A 241 -8.37 3.21 -19.53
CA ILE A 241 -9.74 3.62 -19.18
C ILE A 241 -10.34 4.42 -20.33
N GLN A 242 -9.60 5.36 -20.90
CA GLN A 242 -10.06 6.18 -22.02
C GLN A 242 -10.22 5.35 -23.30
N GLN A 243 -9.31 4.42 -23.58
CA GLN A 243 -9.46 3.51 -24.71
C GLN A 243 -10.75 2.70 -24.60
N ARG A 244 -11.00 2.06 -23.48
CA ARG A 244 -12.24 1.29 -23.24
C ARG A 244 -13.49 2.15 -23.39
N ARG A 245 -13.47 3.40 -22.91
CA ARG A 245 -14.60 4.34 -23.08
C ARG A 245 -14.81 4.65 -24.56
N ASN A 246 -13.74 4.92 -25.30
CA ASN A 246 -13.80 5.19 -26.73
C ASN A 246 -14.33 3.98 -27.50
N ASP A 247 -13.86 2.77 -27.18
CA ASP A 247 -14.32 1.53 -27.82
C ASP A 247 -15.81 1.30 -27.56
N ILE A 248 -16.28 1.48 -26.33
CA ILE A 248 -17.70 1.38 -25.99
C ILE A 248 -18.52 2.43 -26.76
N THR A 249 -18.03 3.67 -26.83
CA THR A 249 -18.70 4.73 -27.59
C THR A 249 -18.77 4.39 -29.07
N LEU A 250 -17.66 3.93 -29.66
CA LEU A 250 -17.59 3.53 -31.06
C LEU A 250 -18.54 2.37 -31.36
N LEU A 251 -18.54 1.33 -30.52
CA LEU A 251 -19.45 0.19 -30.66
C LEU A 251 -20.93 0.62 -30.54
N THR A 252 -21.19 1.48 -29.56
CA THR A 252 -22.56 2.03 -29.40
C THR A 252 -23.03 2.82 -30.62
N HIS A 253 -22.13 3.65 -31.17
CA HIS A 253 -22.43 4.37 -32.43
C HIS A 253 -22.64 3.42 -33.61
N ALA A 254 -21.79 2.42 -33.77
CA ALA A 254 -21.92 1.42 -34.84
C ALA A 254 -23.24 0.67 -34.74
N ILE A 255 -23.59 0.20 -33.54
CA ILE A 255 -24.88 -0.51 -33.30
C ILE A 255 -26.08 0.40 -33.55
N ASN A 256 -26.03 1.67 -33.12
CA ASN A 256 -27.14 2.61 -33.32
C ASN A 256 -27.30 3.08 -34.77
N ASN A 257 -26.26 3.01 -35.58
CA ASN A 257 -26.29 3.32 -37.01
C ASN A 257 -26.56 2.10 -37.90
N ALA A 258 -26.65 0.90 -37.33
CA ALA A 258 -27.03 -0.29 -38.07
C ALA A 258 -28.48 -0.14 -38.58
N THR A 259 -28.71 -0.66 -39.79
CA THR A 259 -30.03 -0.66 -40.46
C THR A 259 -30.84 -1.93 -40.18
N GLU A 260 -30.47 -2.64 -39.14
CA GLU A 260 -31.11 -3.88 -38.70
C GLU A 260 -31.54 -3.75 -37.24
N ASP A 261 -32.58 -4.49 -36.87
CA ASP A 261 -33.06 -4.60 -35.49
C ASP A 261 -32.00 -5.30 -34.62
N ILE A 262 -31.35 -4.54 -33.72
CA ILE A 262 -30.42 -5.07 -32.75
C ILE A 262 -30.98 -4.77 -31.35
N PHE A 263 -31.17 -5.86 -30.60
CA PHE A 263 -31.65 -5.76 -29.22
C PHE A 263 -30.99 -6.83 -28.32
N ALA A 264 -31.03 -6.59 -27.04
CA ALA A 264 -30.70 -7.56 -26.01
C ALA A 264 -31.84 -7.66 -25.01
N ALA A 265 -32.15 -8.86 -24.56
CA ALA A 265 -33.22 -9.09 -23.60
C ALA A 265 -32.78 -10.14 -22.56
N HIS A 266 -33.37 -10.07 -21.38
CA HIS A 266 -33.29 -11.11 -20.38
C HIS A 266 -34.01 -12.39 -20.84
N GLU A 267 -33.79 -13.50 -20.14
CA GLU A 267 -34.42 -14.79 -20.43
C GLU A 267 -35.95 -14.72 -20.39
N ASP A 268 -36.50 -13.86 -19.55
CA ASP A 268 -37.94 -13.60 -19.43
C ASP A 268 -38.50 -12.66 -20.50
N GLY A 269 -37.68 -12.26 -21.47
CA GLY A 269 -38.02 -11.37 -22.55
C GLY A 269 -37.95 -9.88 -22.24
N THR A 270 -37.56 -9.46 -21.03
CA THR A 270 -37.41 -8.04 -20.68
C THR A 270 -36.25 -7.42 -21.46
N LEU A 271 -36.51 -6.32 -22.16
CA LEU A 271 -35.51 -5.64 -22.96
C LEU A 271 -34.43 -4.99 -22.05
N ILE A 272 -33.16 -5.23 -22.38
CA ILE A 272 -31.99 -4.61 -21.74
C ILE A 272 -31.50 -3.47 -22.63
N PHE A 273 -31.48 -3.70 -23.94
CA PHE A 273 -30.94 -2.79 -24.93
C PHE A 273 -31.76 -2.90 -26.23
N ALA A 274 -31.89 -1.79 -26.94
CA ALA A 274 -32.44 -1.76 -28.29
C ALA A 274 -31.76 -0.59 -29.05
N ASN A 275 -31.24 -0.87 -30.25
CA ASN A 275 -30.62 0.15 -31.09
C ASN A 275 -31.66 1.13 -31.64
N ARG A 276 -31.18 2.23 -32.24
CA ARG A 276 -32.04 3.27 -32.80
C ARG A 276 -32.99 2.71 -33.85
N PHE A 277 -32.54 1.81 -34.73
CA PHE A 277 -33.35 1.22 -35.79
C PHE A 277 -34.48 0.38 -35.21
N PHE A 278 -34.21 -0.50 -34.25
CA PHE A 278 -35.25 -1.27 -33.54
C PHE A 278 -36.32 -0.35 -32.93
N ARG A 279 -35.89 0.69 -32.21
CA ARG A 279 -36.81 1.61 -31.55
C ARG A 279 -37.72 2.31 -32.55
N GLN A 280 -37.17 2.78 -33.67
CA GLN A 280 -37.96 3.41 -34.75
C GLN A 280 -38.90 2.41 -35.43
N HIS A 281 -38.44 1.21 -35.73
CA HIS A 281 -39.19 0.16 -36.38
C HIS A 281 -40.39 -0.31 -35.53
N HIS A 282 -40.24 -0.31 -34.21
CA HIS A 282 -41.27 -0.73 -33.27
C HIS A 282 -42.01 0.42 -32.58
N ASN A 283 -41.89 1.66 -33.07
CA ASN A 283 -42.53 2.87 -32.54
C ASN A 283 -42.23 3.12 -31.04
N ILE A 284 -41.02 2.84 -30.58
CA ILE A 284 -40.55 3.13 -29.24
C ILE A 284 -39.78 4.46 -29.29
N GLY A 285 -40.07 5.38 -28.38
CA GLY A 285 -39.35 6.64 -28.28
C GLY A 285 -37.85 6.42 -27.96
N LEU A 286 -37.01 7.29 -28.52
CA LEU A 286 -35.54 7.15 -28.31
C LEU A 286 -35.16 7.33 -26.84
N THR A 287 -35.95 8.04 -26.08
CA THR A 287 -35.74 8.33 -24.64
C THR A 287 -36.59 7.45 -23.72
N ASP A 288 -37.47 6.61 -24.31
CA ASP A 288 -38.37 5.78 -23.50
C ASP A 288 -37.58 4.72 -22.72
N ASP A 289 -38.00 4.48 -21.49
CA ASP A 289 -37.48 3.38 -20.69
C ASP A 289 -37.96 2.05 -21.21
N ILE A 290 -37.06 1.26 -21.78
CA ILE A 290 -37.35 -0.06 -22.33
C ILE A 290 -37.25 -1.18 -21.32
N THR A 291 -36.72 -0.92 -20.11
CA THR A 291 -36.52 -1.96 -19.08
C THR A 291 -37.83 -2.52 -18.52
N GLN A 292 -38.94 -1.87 -18.82
CA GLN A 292 -40.31 -2.32 -18.48
C GLN A 292 -41.00 -3.07 -19.63
N LEU A 293 -40.39 -3.09 -20.83
CA LEU A 293 -40.99 -3.68 -22.03
C LEU A 293 -40.53 -5.12 -22.21
N LYS A 294 -41.43 -5.97 -22.62
CA LYS A 294 -41.12 -7.35 -23.04
C LYS A 294 -41.02 -7.40 -24.57
N ILE A 295 -40.01 -8.15 -25.09
CA ILE A 295 -39.77 -8.29 -26.52
C ILE A 295 -41.05 -8.73 -27.29
N TYR A 296 -41.84 -9.64 -26.71
CA TYR A 296 -43.08 -10.15 -27.31
C TYR A 296 -44.24 -9.14 -27.27
N GLN A 297 -44.12 -8.01 -26.60
CA GLN A 297 -45.07 -6.92 -26.63
C GLN A 297 -44.83 -5.95 -27.79
N VAL A 298 -43.59 -5.87 -28.25
CA VAL A 298 -43.18 -4.87 -29.25
C VAL A 298 -42.78 -5.49 -30.59
N ASN A 299 -42.32 -6.74 -30.63
CA ASN A 299 -41.85 -7.38 -31.85
C ASN A 299 -42.95 -8.20 -32.51
N SER A 300 -43.20 -7.97 -33.81
CA SER A 300 -44.20 -8.68 -34.60
C SER A 300 -43.90 -10.17 -34.84
N HIS A 301 -42.65 -10.59 -34.66
CA HIS A 301 -42.18 -11.97 -34.83
C HIS A 301 -42.21 -12.81 -33.55
N ALA A 302 -42.43 -12.19 -32.40
CA ALA A 302 -42.55 -12.87 -31.10
C ALA A 302 -43.78 -12.32 -30.37
N ARG A 303 -44.96 -12.68 -30.84
CA ARG A 303 -46.25 -12.09 -30.33
C ARG A 303 -46.72 -12.68 -29.00
N SER A 304 -46.03 -13.68 -28.48
CA SER A 304 -46.37 -14.30 -27.20
C SER A 304 -45.10 -14.77 -26.45
N GLU A 305 -45.24 -14.99 -25.15
CA GLU A 305 -44.20 -15.57 -24.35
C GLU A 305 -43.82 -17.00 -24.83
N GLU A 306 -44.76 -17.74 -25.36
CA GLU A 306 -44.53 -19.08 -25.93
C GLU A 306 -43.66 -19.03 -27.20
N GLU A 307 -43.92 -18.06 -28.08
CA GLU A 307 -43.06 -17.85 -29.26
C GLU A 307 -41.68 -17.37 -28.88
N TRP A 308 -41.55 -16.49 -27.90
CA TRP A 308 -40.26 -16.11 -27.36
C TRP A 308 -39.47 -17.31 -26.82
N ASN A 309 -40.13 -18.20 -26.09
CA ASN A 309 -39.51 -19.41 -25.59
C ASN A 309 -39.09 -20.38 -26.70
N ARG A 310 -39.80 -20.45 -27.82
CA ARG A 310 -39.40 -21.23 -29.02
C ARG A 310 -38.16 -20.61 -29.69
N ILE A 311 -38.16 -19.28 -29.85
CA ILE A 311 -37.01 -18.56 -30.42
C ILE A 311 -35.76 -18.78 -29.54
N LYS A 312 -35.87 -18.64 -28.22
CA LYS A 312 -34.78 -18.93 -27.28
C LYS A 312 -34.24 -20.35 -27.45
N ALA A 313 -35.11 -21.32 -27.58
CA ALA A 313 -34.69 -22.72 -27.72
C ALA A 313 -33.95 -22.99 -29.05
N SER A 314 -34.16 -22.16 -30.08
CA SER A 314 -33.48 -22.25 -31.37
C SER A 314 -32.14 -21.51 -31.42
N ILE A 315 -31.83 -20.64 -30.47
CA ILE A 315 -30.56 -19.92 -30.39
C ILE A 315 -29.47 -20.88 -29.86
N PRO A 316 -28.39 -21.09 -30.61
CA PRO A 316 -27.26 -21.88 -30.10
C PRO A 316 -26.79 -21.27 -28.80
N LYS A 317 -26.70 -22.05 -27.72
CA LYS A 317 -26.12 -21.60 -26.46
C LYS A 317 -24.68 -21.23 -26.75
N GLY A 318 -24.43 -19.94 -26.93
CA GLY A 318 -23.09 -19.41 -27.09
C GLY A 318 -22.27 -19.81 -25.86
N SER A 319 -21.07 -20.33 -26.09
CA SER A 319 -20.13 -20.65 -25.04
C SER A 319 -19.94 -19.42 -24.15
N GLN A 320 -20.43 -19.48 -22.94
CA GLN A 320 -19.99 -18.59 -21.89
C GLN A 320 -18.48 -18.80 -21.71
N ARG A 321 -17.69 -17.85 -22.11
CA ARG A 321 -16.31 -17.67 -21.67
C ARG A 321 -16.17 -16.38 -20.89
#